data_3c4eff6d00b4111d2a6ea05fb02bb08a
#
_entry.id   3c4eff6d00b4111d2a6ea05fb02bb08a
#
_cell.length_a   1.000
_cell.length_b   1.000
_cell.length_c   1.000
_cell.angle_alpha   90.00
_cell.angle_beta   90.00
_cell.angle_gamma   90.00
#
_symmetry.space_group_name_H-M   'P 1'
#
loop_
_entity.id
_entity.type
_entity.pdbx_description
1 polymer ?
#
loop_
_entity_poly.entity_id
_entity_poly.type
_entity_poly.pdbx_seq_one_letter_code
_entity_poly.pdbx_strand_id
1 'polypeptide(L)'
;QQITKDHSLLQEQIDAGMLTPEQAQYAANKNLVTRALGVEDMVLLETHQHDVVPGDVYLMCSDGLSDMLRDAQIAEIMAAHPSLSDMGEALVAAANEAGGRDNIAVVLARAVGTNDPSVTKSWWPFKRLSGHA
;
A
#
# COMPACT_ATOMS: atom_id res chain seq x y z
N GLN A 1 0.98 0.86 -9.81
CA GLN A 1 2.40 1.07 -9.49
C GLN A 1 2.58 1.09 -7.99
N GLN A 2 3.54 0.31 -7.45
CA GLN A 2 3.96 0.41 -6.05
C GLN A 2 4.69 1.74 -5.84
N ILE A 3 4.34 2.46 -4.78
CA ILE A 3 4.93 3.77 -4.43
C ILE A 3 5.75 3.72 -3.14
N THR A 4 5.60 2.69 -2.34
CA THR A 4 6.44 2.42 -1.16
C THR A 4 7.63 1.55 -1.53
N LYS A 5 8.73 1.72 -0.79
CA LYS A 5 9.90 0.86 -0.89
C LYS A 5 9.81 -0.24 0.18
N ASP A 6 10.07 -1.48 -0.20
CA ASP A 6 10.09 -2.58 0.75
C ASP A 6 11.34 -2.51 1.61
N HIS A 7 11.17 -2.54 2.92
CA HIS A 7 12.26 -2.66 3.88
C HIS A 7 12.50 -4.13 4.20
N SER A 8 12.98 -4.88 3.19
CA SER A 8 13.30 -6.30 3.29
C SER A 8 14.75 -6.54 2.89
N LEU A 9 15.36 -7.59 3.47
CA LEU A 9 16.70 -8.02 3.10
C LEU A 9 16.81 -8.29 1.60
N LEU A 10 15.76 -8.83 1.01
CA LEU A 10 15.70 -9.13 -0.41
C LEU A 10 15.78 -7.85 -1.26
N GLN A 11 15.05 -6.80 -0.89
CA GLN A 11 15.09 -5.51 -1.58
C GLN A 11 16.47 -4.85 -1.45
N GLU A 12 17.09 -4.94 -0.28
CA GLU A 12 18.45 -4.44 -0.09
C GLU A 12 19.48 -5.17 -0.96
N GLN A 13 19.34 -6.49 -1.17
CA GLN A 13 20.18 -7.26 -2.05
C GLN A 13 19.98 -6.90 -3.53
N ILE A 14 18.75 -6.61 -3.95
CA ILE A 14 18.44 -6.11 -5.30
C ILE A 14 19.06 -4.72 -5.49
N ASP A 15 18.88 -3.81 -4.54
CA ASP A 15 19.42 -2.45 -4.60
C ASP A 15 20.96 -2.44 -4.64
N ALA A 16 21.59 -3.40 -3.95
CA ALA A 16 23.04 -3.60 -3.97
C ALA A 16 23.54 -4.32 -5.24
N GLY A 17 22.64 -4.71 -6.15
CA GLY A 17 23.00 -5.44 -7.36
C GLY A 17 23.46 -6.89 -7.13
N MET A 18 23.20 -7.44 -5.95
CA MET A 18 23.56 -8.82 -5.59
C MET A 18 22.58 -9.85 -6.18
N LEU A 19 21.34 -9.42 -6.41
CA LEU A 19 20.27 -10.24 -7.00
C LEU A 19 19.53 -9.44 -8.07
N THR A 20 19.07 -10.14 -9.11
CA THR A 20 18.11 -9.54 -10.03
C THR A 20 16.68 -9.71 -9.50
N PRO A 21 15.70 -8.86 -9.91
CA PRO A 21 14.29 -9.02 -9.53
C PRO A 21 13.73 -10.42 -9.85
N GLU A 22 14.19 -11.03 -10.97
CA GLU A 22 13.77 -12.38 -11.36
C GLU A 22 14.31 -13.45 -10.40
N GLN A 23 15.56 -13.31 -9.96
CA GLN A 23 16.17 -14.21 -8.97
C GLN A 23 15.51 -14.07 -7.61
N ALA A 24 15.13 -12.87 -7.26
CA ALA A 24 14.45 -12.56 -6.00
C ALA A 24 13.11 -13.29 -5.85
N GLN A 25 12.38 -13.53 -6.95
CA GLN A 25 11.11 -14.27 -6.91
C GLN A 25 11.23 -15.70 -6.38
N TYR A 26 12.42 -16.29 -6.49
CA TYR A 26 12.72 -17.67 -6.05
C TYR A 26 13.48 -17.73 -4.73
N ALA A 27 13.79 -16.59 -4.12
CA ALA A 27 14.55 -16.55 -2.88
C ALA A 27 13.70 -17.07 -1.69
N ALA A 28 14.32 -17.88 -0.84
CA ALA A 28 13.66 -18.49 0.32
C ALA A 28 13.33 -17.48 1.43
N ASN A 29 13.99 -16.30 1.44
CA ASN A 29 13.97 -15.34 2.54
C ASN A 29 13.13 -14.09 2.19
N LYS A 30 12.01 -14.26 1.50
CA LYS A 30 11.17 -13.14 1.03
C LYS A 30 10.64 -12.25 2.17
N ASN A 31 10.43 -12.81 3.36
CA ASN A 31 9.74 -12.17 4.46
C ASN A 31 10.69 -11.66 5.56
N LEU A 32 12.00 -11.54 5.29
CA LEU A 32 12.93 -10.94 6.25
C LEU A 32 12.86 -9.42 6.18
N VAL A 33 12.14 -8.84 7.12
CA VAL A 33 12.00 -7.40 7.28
C VAL A 33 13.28 -6.84 7.93
N THR A 34 13.85 -5.79 7.35
CA THR A 34 15.06 -5.11 7.85
C THR A 34 14.75 -3.92 8.74
N ARG A 35 13.48 -3.46 8.81
CA ARG A 35 13.06 -2.39 9.70
C ARG A 35 11.74 -2.75 10.38
N ALA A 36 11.72 -2.66 11.71
CA ALA A 36 10.51 -2.87 12.51
C ALA A 36 10.49 -1.93 13.71
N LEU A 37 9.29 -1.50 14.10
CA LEU A 37 9.10 -0.71 15.32
C LEU A 37 9.40 -1.55 16.55
N GLY A 38 10.19 -0.99 17.48
CA GLY A 38 10.50 -1.63 18.75
C GLY A 38 11.65 -2.65 18.73
N VAL A 39 12.33 -2.83 17.60
CA VAL A 39 13.53 -3.67 17.49
C VAL A 39 14.78 -2.85 17.79
N GLU A 40 14.83 -1.62 17.32
CA GLU A 40 15.91 -0.68 17.56
C GLU A 40 15.39 0.56 18.28
N ASP A 41 16.28 1.29 18.97
CA ASP A 41 15.93 2.52 19.70
C ASP A 41 15.45 3.64 18.77
N MET A 42 15.84 3.62 17.50
CA MET A 42 15.44 4.57 16.47
C MET A 42 15.07 3.86 15.17
N VAL A 43 13.97 4.29 14.57
CA VAL A 43 13.56 3.88 13.23
C VAL A 43 13.76 5.03 12.25
N LEU A 44 14.50 4.80 11.18
CA LEU A 44 14.63 5.76 10.09
C LEU A 44 13.31 5.85 9.33
N LEU A 45 12.61 6.98 9.52
CA LEU A 45 11.40 7.28 8.79
C LEU A 45 11.75 7.63 7.34
N GLU A 46 11.10 6.95 6.40
CA GLU A 46 11.14 7.27 4.99
C GLU A 46 9.82 7.95 4.59
N THR A 47 9.92 9.07 3.89
CA THR A 47 8.75 9.82 3.44
C THR A 47 8.85 10.08 1.95
N HIS A 48 7.74 9.85 1.24
CA HIS A 48 7.62 10.13 -0.19
C HIS A 48 6.45 11.09 -0.41
N GLN A 49 6.62 12.00 -1.36
CA GLN A 49 5.57 12.91 -1.78
C GLN A 49 5.25 12.64 -3.25
N HIS A 50 3.96 12.49 -3.54
CA HIS A 50 3.47 12.24 -4.88
C HIS A 50 2.41 13.28 -5.24
N ASP A 51 2.41 13.71 -6.50
CA ASP A 51 1.33 14.51 -7.04
C ASP A 51 0.08 13.65 -7.21
N VAL A 52 -1.05 14.17 -6.74
CA VAL A 52 -2.33 13.48 -6.71
C VAL A 52 -3.26 14.10 -7.74
N VAL A 53 -3.84 13.27 -8.60
CA VAL A 53 -4.82 13.69 -9.60
C VAL A 53 -6.21 13.18 -9.18
N PRO A 54 -7.29 14.00 -9.33
CA PRO A 54 -8.64 13.52 -9.10
C PRO A 54 -8.95 12.24 -9.87
N GLY A 55 -9.43 11.22 -9.15
CA GLY A 55 -9.68 9.88 -9.70
C GLY A 55 -8.62 8.85 -9.34
N ASP A 56 -7.43 9.26 -8.89
CA ASP A 56 -6.42 8.33 -8.41
C ASP A 56 -6.95 7.49 -7.25
N VAL A 57 -6.64 6.21 -7.27
CA VAL A 57 -6.98 5.28 -6.19
C VAL A 57 -5.70 4.75 -5.56
N TYR A 58 -5.61 4.90 -4.26
CA TYR A 58 -4.50 4.43 -3.44
C TYR A 58 -4.94 3.20 -2.66
N LEU A 59 -4.12 2.16 -2.70
CA LEU A 59 -4.26 0.94 -1.92
C LEU A 59 -3.12 0.88 -0.89
N MET A 60 -3.47 0.68 0.37
CA MET A 60 -2.57 0.22 1.41
C MET A 60 -3.04 -1.15 1.86
N CYS A 61 -2.13 -2.11 1.95
CA CYS A 61 -2.48 -3.48 2.34
C CYS A 61 -1.40 -4.10 3.23
N SER A 62 -1.79 -5.16 3.95
CA SER A 62 -0.84 -6.07 4.58
C SER A 62 -0.23 -7.02 3.53
N ASP A 63 0.85 -7.69 3.91
CA ASP A 63 1.52 -8.73 3.13
C ASP A 63 0.60 -9.91 2.79
N GLY A 64 -0.40 -10.20 3.64
CA GLY A 64 -1.44 -11.19 3.34
C GLY A 64 -2.19 -10.95 2.02
N LEU A 65 -2.18 -9.72 1.46
CA LEU A 65 -2.67 -9.45 0.11
C LEU A 65 -1.57 -9.65 -0.93
N SER A 66 -0.42 -8.97 -0.77
CA SER A 66 0.64 -8.92 -1.77
C SER A 66 1.41 -10.22 -1.93
N ASP A 67 1.42 -11.08 -0.92
CA ASP A 67 1.99 -12.43 -1.01
C ASP A 67 1.08 -13.40 -1.78
N MET A 68 -0.22 -13.13 -1.81
CA MET A 68 -1.21 -13.97 -2.50
C MET A 68 -1.48 -13.51 -3.92
N LEU A 69 -1.48 -12.21 -4.18
CA LEU A 69 -1.81 -11.62 -5.47
C LEU A 69 -0.63 -10.84 -6.04
N ARG A 70 -0.34 -11.06 -7.33
CA ARG A 70 0.66 -10.26 -8.04
C ARG A 70 0.10 -8.88 -8.38
N ASP A 71 0.96 -7.89 -8.54
CA ASP A 71 0.60 -6.50 -8.87
C ASP A 71 -0.38 -6.39 -10.04
N ALA A 72 -0.18 -7.20 -11.08
CA ALA A 72 -1.08 -7.22 -12.24
C ALA A 72 -2.51 -7.67 -11.86
N GLN A 73 -2.65 -8.67 -10.99
CA GLN A 73 -3.95 -9.17 -10.53
C GLN A 73 -4.64 -8.12 -9.64
N ILE A 74 -3.88 -7.48 -8.74
CA ILE A 74 -4.38 -6.37 -7.91
C ILE A 74 -4.89 -5.24 -8.81
N ALA A 75 -4.10 -4.84 -9.81
CA ALA A 75 -4.48 -3.78 -10.73
C ALA A 75 -5.74 -4.13 -11.56
N GLU A 76 -5.87 -5.36 -12.02
CA GLU A 76 -7.06 -5.85 -12.75
C GLU A 76 -8.32 -5.79 -11.87
N ILE A 77 -8.23 -6.28 -10.62
CA ILE A 77 -9.34 -6.23 -9.67
C ILE A 77 -9.74 -4.79 -9.37
N MET A 78 -8.77 -3.91 -9.12
CA MET A 78 -9.03 -2.50 -8.87
C MET A 78 -9.69 -1.81 -10.07
N ALA A 79 -9.28 -2.14 -11.30
CA ALA A 79 -9.85 -1.57 -12.51
C ALA A 79 -11.28 -2.08 -12.80
N ALA A 80 -11.59 -3.31 -12.40
CA ALA A 80 -12.90 -3.92 -12.62
C ALA A 80 -13.99 -3.41 -11.68
N HIS A 81 -13.64 -2.83 -10.53
CA HIS A 81 -14.58 -2.43 -9.49
C HIS A 81 -14.54 -0.92 -9.25
N PRO A 82 -15.54 -0.14 -9.72
CA PRO A 82 -15.56 1.31 -9.56
C PRO A 82 -15.85 1.76 -8.12
N SER A 83 -16.56 0.96 -7.32
CA SER A 83 -16.81 1.22 -5.89
C SER A 83 -15.61 0.79 -5.04
N LEU A 84 -15.18 1.62 -4.08
CA LEU A 84 -14.08 1.26 -3.17
C LEU A 84 -14.46 0.08 -2.25
N SER A 85 -15.73 -0.03 -1.88
CA SER A 85 -16.22 -1.17 -1.07
C SER A 85 -16.07 -2.48 -1.84
N ASP A 86 -16.67 -2.54 -3.05
CA ASP A 86 -16.63 -3.74 -3.88
C ASP A 86 -15.19 -4.12 -4.26
N MET A 87 -14.36 -3.11 -4.52
CA MET A 87 -12.93 -3.28 -4.80
C MET A 87 -12.20 -3.94 -3.62
N GLY A 88 -12.44 -3.45 -2.39
CA GLY A 88 -11.84 -4.02 -1.18
C GLY A 88 -12.31 -5.46 -0.93
N GLU A 89 -13.61 -5.72 -1.06
CA GLU A 89 -14.18 -7.06 -0.91
C GLU A 89 -13.61 -8.03 -1.95
N ALA A 90 -13.50 -7.60 -3.21
CA ALA A 90 -12.94 -8.43 -4.28
C ALA A 90 -11.46 -8.75 -4.07
N LEU A 91 -10.65 -7.77 -3.61
CA LEU A 91 -9.25 -7.99 -3.28
C LEU A 91 -9.07 -9.03 -2.17
N VAL A 92 -9.83 -8.88 -1.07
CA VAL A 92 -9.77 -9.83 0.05
C VAL A 92 -10.26 -11.21 -0.37
N ALA A 93 -11.35 -11.30 -1.14
CA ALA A 93 -11.86 -12.56 -1.65
C ALA A 93 -10.84 -13.28 -2.53
N ALA A 94 -10.24 -12.57 -3.49
CA ALA A 94 -9.23 -13.14 -4.39
C ALA A 94 -7.99 -13.64 -3.64
N ALA A 95 -7.52 -12.90 -2.61
CA ALA A 95 -6.39 -13.33 -1.81
C ALA A 95 -6.72 -14.59 -0.97
N ASN A 96 -7.94 -14.68 -0.43
CA ASN A 96 -8.41 -15.90 0.25
C ASN A 96 -8.51 -17.09 -0.69
N GLU A 97 -9.02 -16.90 -1.90
CA GLU A 97 -9.09 -17.94 -2.95
C GLU A 97 -7.69 -18.40 -3.38
N ALA A 98 -6.71 -17.50 -3.39
CA ALA A 98 -5.32 -17.82 -3.70
C ALA A 98 -4.60 -18.58 -2.57
N GLY A 99 -5.28 -18.79 -1.42
CA GLY A 99 -4.78 -19.61 -0.32
C GLY A 99 -4.90 -18.99 1.07
N GLY A 100 -5.07 -17.67 1.19
CA GLY A 100 -5.35 -16.98 2.47
C GLY A 100 -4.38 -17.36 3.59
N ARG A 101 -3.07 -17.26 3.35
CA ARG A 101 -2.05 -17.78 4.26
C ARG A 101 -1.83 -16.92 5.50
N ASP A 102 -2.25 -15.67 5.46
CA ASP A 102 -2.10 -14.70 6.54
C ASP A 102 -3.32 -13.80 6.64
N ASN A 103 -3.37 -12.96 7.67
CA ASN A 103 -4.39 -11.94 7.84
C ASN A 103 -4.32 -10.91 6.71
N ILE A 104 -5.46 -10.66 6.07
CA ILE A 104 -5.57 -9.74 4.94
C ILE A 104 -6.24 -8.46 5.43
N ALA A 105 -5.52 -7.34 5.33
CA ALA A 105 -6.06 -6.02 5.58
C ALA A 105 -5.84 -5.12 4.37
N VAL A 106 -6.86 -4.37 3.97
CA VAL A 106 -6.81 -3.40 2.88
C VAL A 106 -7.44 -2.08 3.28
N VAL A 107 -6.83 -0.98 2.87
CA VAL A 107 -7.39 0.37 2.97
C VAL A 107 -7.31 0.99 1.58
N LEU A 108 -8.44 1.48 1.11
CA LEU A 108 -8.57 2.12 -0.20
C LEU A 108 -8.96 3.58 -0.02
N ALA A 109 -8.29 4.47 -0.74
CA ALA A 109 -8.61 5.89 -0.77
C ALA A 109 -8.66 6.38 -2.23
N ARG A 110 -9.69 7.18 -2.54
CA ARG A 110 -9.80 7.83 -3.86
C ARG A 110 -9.61 9.32 -3.73
N ALA A 111 -8.76 9.87 -4.59
CA ALA A 111 -8.61 11.31 -4.72
C ALA A 111 -9.87 11.90 -5.38
N VAL A 112 -10.47 12.87 -4.72
CA VAL A 112 -11.65 13.57 -5.23
C VAL A 112 -11.29 15.01 -5.56
N GLY A 113 -11.91 15.59 -6.60
CA GLY A 113 -11.73 17.00 -6.94
C GLY A 113 -12.35 17.91 -5.86
N THR A 114 -11.84 19.12 -5.76
CA THR A 114 -12.31 20.12 -4.78
C THR A 114 -13.80 20.48 -4.92
N ASN A 115 -14.38 20.19 -6.09
CA ASN A 115 -15.80 20.45 -6.40
C ASN A 115 -16.67 19.20 -6.41
N ASP A 116 -16.17 18.07 -5.92
CA ASP A 116 -16.96 16.83 -5.84
C ASP A 116 -18.04 16.96 -4.73
N PRO A 117 -19.34 16.89 -5.09
CA PRO A 117 -20.43 17.02 -4.13
C PRO A 117 -20.47 15.88 -3.10
N SER A 118 -19.77 14.76 -3.34
CA SER A 118 -19.65 13.66 -2.37
C SER A 118 -18.71 13.99 -1.21
N VAL A 119 -17.89 15.04 -1.35
CA VAL A 119 -17.05 15.54 -0.26
C VAL A 119 -17.92 16.35 0.68
N THR A 120 -18.55 15.68 1.65
CA THR A 120 -19.19 16.38 2.76
C THR A 120 -18.12 17.18 3.51
N LYS A 121 -18.38 18.48 3.64
CA LYS A 121 -17.49 19.42 4.33
C LYS A 121 -17.06 18.86 5.69
N SER A 122 -15.78 18.46 5.72
CA SER A 122 -14.95 18.38 6.92
C SER A 122 -15.55 17.77 8.19
N TRP A 123 -15.31 16.50 8.36
CA TRP A 123 -15.28 15.87 9.69
C TRP A 123 -13.87 15.94 10.31
N TRP A 124 -13.12 17.04 10.18
CA TRP A 124 -11.85 17.22 10.83
C TRP A 124 -12.02 18.02 12.14
N PRO A 125 -11.89 17.38 13.32
CA PRO A 125 -12.17 18.04 14.59
C PRO A 125 -11.10 19.05 15.04
N PHE A 126 -9.97 19.15 14.32
CA PHE A 126 -8.90 20.08 14.69
C PHE A 126 -8.98 21.35 13.84
N LYS A 127 -9.49 22.44 14.43
CA LYS A 127 -9.34 23.79 13.90
C LYS A 127 -7.84 24.07 13.74
N ARG A 128 -7.41 24.48 12.54
CA ARG A 128 -6.10 25.15 12.41
C ARG A 128 -6.05 26.29 13.40
N LEU A 129 -5.14 26.22 14.36
CA LEU A 129 -4.73 27.38 15.13
C LEU A 129 -3.98 28.30 14.17
N SER A 130 -4.67 29.29 13.62
CA SER A 130 -4.04 30.39 12.92
C SER A 130 -3.31 31.22 13.96
N GLY A 131 -1.99 30.97 14.12
CA GLY A 131 -1.11 31.84 14.89
C GLY A 131 -1.05 33.19 14.18
N HIS A 132 -1.55 34.21 14.81
CA HIS A 132 -1.21 35.59 14.52
C HIS A 132 0.11 35.87 15.24
N ALA A 133 1.09 36.26 14.49
CA ALA A 133 2.18 37.12 14.97
C ALA A 133 2.33 38.26 14.00
#